data_7de3e7087c879a05ed7a3c7673b278b3
#
_entry.id   7de3e7087c879a05ed7a3c7673b278b3
#
_cell.length_a   1.000
_cell.length_b   1.000
_cell.length_c   1.000
_cell.angle_alpha   90.00
_cell.angle_beta   90.00
_cell.angle_gamma   90.00
#
_symmetry.space_group_name_H-M   'P 1'
#
loop_
_entity.id
_entity.type
_entity.pdbx_description
1 polymer ?
#
loop_
_entity_poly.entity_id
_entity_poly.type
_entity_poly.pdbx_seq_one_letter_code
_entity_poly.pdbx_strand_id
1 'polypeptide(L)'
;MRLFRQKHPGAFHKKPFLLFSLAALSSVTLLTGCHGAKDQSAFTIPGEFDTSRDYEITFWAKNDTNKTQTEIYKKAISDFEALYPNITVDLRLYTDYGKIYNDVITNIATGTTPNVCITYPDHIATYLTGNDTVVPLDDLMADSSYGLGGDKLEFASVKKDEIIPRFLQECSFSGHYYALPFMRSTEACYVNKTYVEKLGYTLPETLTWDFVWEVSEAAMAQNADGTYKVNDQNVLIPFIDKSTDNMMIEMLKQKNAGYSTDSGEIQLFNDTTASLLDTIAEHVKTGAFSTFKISSYPANFLNAGQCIFAIDSTAGSTWMGTNAPLVDISSDALVDFETEVMTIPQFDPDNPQMISQGPSVCIFNKKDPQEVLASWLFKQYLLTNNVQTAYSETEGYVPVTSKAQESDQYQDYLSREGEDNSTYYDVKIKASRLLLDNMEHTFVTPVFNGSASLRDAAGQLIESVTKSVRRKQEIDDAYIDKLYSDVTALYHLDQISSDQSSGKKELGPLPAESRILLGSLAVVWGLILLYLLLERLKKKKGYCSLRSQ
;
A
#
# COMPACT_ATOMS: atom_id res chain seq x y z
N MET A 1 77.50 -2.49 43.95
CA MET A 1 76.18 -3.04 43.54
C MET A 1 75.52 -2.05 42.59
N ARG A 2 75.61 -2.28 41.28
CA ARG A 2 75.14 -1.34 40.22
C ARG A 2 73.81 -1.78 39.77
N LEU A 3 72.77 -0.88 39.85
CA LEU A 3 71.47 -1.03 39.36
C LEU A 3 71.43 -0.64 37.87
N PHE A 4 71.06 -1.60 37.00
CA PHE A 4 70.80 -1.38 35.58
C PHE A 4 69.42 -0.75 35.40
N ARG A 5 69.42 0.39 34.76
CA ARG A 5 68.21 1.09 34.34
C ARG A 5 67.88 0.69 32.89
N GLN A 6 66.89 -0.17 32.68
CA GLN A 6 66.36 -0.48 31.36
C GLN A 6 65.55 0.72 30.84
N LYS A 7 65.94 1.24 29.70
CA LYS A 7 65.10 2.18 28.89
C LYS A 7 64.14 1.37 28.06
N HIS A 8 62.82 1.60 28.21
CA HIS A 8 61.85 1.14 27.30
C HIS A 8 61.80 2.06 26.04
N PRO A 9 61.92 1.54 24.82
CA PRO A 9 61.66 2.30 23.61
C PRO A 9 60.22 2.05 23.15
N GLY A 10 59.49 3.10 22.82
CA GLY A 10 58.45 2.99 21.79
C GLY A 10 57.01 3.09 22.21
N ALA A 11 56.56 4.29 22.61
CA ALA A 11 55.11 4.60 22.70
C ALA A 11 54.62 5.66 21.69
N PHE A 12 55.45 6.06 20.70
CA PHE A 12 55.11 7.21 19.84
C PHE A 12 54.69 6.90 18.40
N HIS A 13 54.70 5.65 17.94
CA HIS A 13 54.41 5.32 16.55
C HIS A 13 53.00 4.78 16.29
N LYS A 14 52.18 4.56 17.32
CA LYS A 14 50.79 3.99 17.14
C LYS A 14 49.70 5.03 16.90
N LYS A 15 49.85 6.28 17.32
CA LYS A 15 48.82 7.31 17.23
C LYS A 15 48.46 7.77 15.80
N PRO A 16 49.44 8.03 14.89
CA PRO A 16 49.08 8.44 13.52
C PRO A 16 48.46 7.32 12.69
N PHE A 17 48.83 6.05 12.97
CA PHE A 17 48.22 4.89 12.28
C PHE A 17 46.77 4.67 12.70
N LEU A 18 46.44 4.89 13.98
CA LEU A 18 45.08 4.78 14.49
C LEU A 18 44.17 5.86 13.91
N LEU A 19 44.63 7.11 13.79
CA LEU A 19 43.91 8.22 13.15
C LEU A 19 43.71 8.00 11.65
N PHE A 20 44.71 7.44 10.97
CA PHE A 20 44.60 7.09 9.55
C PHE A 20 43.61 5.93 9.33
N SER A 21 43.62 4.94 10.19
CA SER A 21 42.68 3.81 10.16
C SER A 21 41.23 4.28 10.43
N LEU A 22 41.01 5.20 11.38
CA LEU A 22 39.68 5.74 11.68
C LEU A 22 39.16 6.63 10.52
N ALA A 23 40.00 7.46 9.93
CA ALA A 23 39.64 8.30 8.80
C ALA A 23 39.37 7.47 7.52
N ALA A 24 40.15 6.41 7.30
CA ALA A 24 39.92 5.46 6.20
C ALA A 24 38.62 4.68 6.40
N LEU A 25 38.38 4.21 7.63
CA LEU A 25 37.13 3.48 7.94
C LEU A 25 35.87 4.38 7.78
N SER A 26 35.93 5.63 8.25
CA SER A 26 34.82 6.60 8.07
C SER A 26 34.62 6.99 6.61
N SER A 27 35.69 7.05 5.80
CA SER A 27 35.57 7.35 4.37
C SER A 27 35.01 6.17 3.57
N VAL A 28 35.34 4.94 3.95
CA VAL A 28 34.77 3.73 3.31
C VAL A 28 33.28 3.61 3.64
N THR A 29 32.87 3.87 4.88
CA THR A 29 31.44 3.85 5.25
C THR A 29 30.62 4.96 4.59
N LEU A 30 31.22 6.12 4.31
CA LEU A 30 30.55 7.21 3.59
C LEU A 30 30.47 6.99 2.07
N LEU A 31 31.41 6.25 1.50
CA LEU A 31 31.44 5.92 0.07
C LEU A 31 30.56 4.71 -0.27
N THR A 32 30.27 3.83 0.68
CA THR A 32 29.34 2.71 0.48
C THR A 32 27.86 3.11 0.56
N GLY A 33 27.56 4.33 1.02
CA GLY A 33 26.18 4.85 1.14
C GLY A 33 25.56 5.39 -0.16
N CYS A 34 26.33 5.48 -1.25
CA CYS A 34 25.83 5.98 -2.55
C CYS A 34 26.07 4.94 -3.66
N HIS A 35 25.56 3.72 -3.46
CA HIS A 35 25.28 2.88 -4.62
C HIS A 35 23.85 3.24 -5.04
N GLY A 36 23.74 4.14 -6.03
CA GLY A 36 22.51 4.25 -6.82
C GLY A 36 22.13 2.86 -7.32
N ALA A 37 20.83 2.61 -7.50
CA ALA A 37 20.36 1.37 -8.10
C ALA A 37 21.27 1.05 -9.29
N LYS A 38 21.87 -0.13 -9.30
CA LYS A 38 22.69 -0.56 -10.44
C LYS A 38 21.71 -0.65 -11.60
N ASP A 39 22.01 0.05 -12.69
CA ASP A 39 21.26 -0.10 -13.94
C ASP A 39 21.18 -1.61 -14.24
N GLN A 40 19.99 -2.17 -14.14
CA GLN A 40 19.73 -3.53 -14.59
C GLN A 40 19.47 -3.45 -16.09
N SER A 41 19.94 -4.42 -16.86
CA SER A 41 19.57 -4.51 -18.27
C SER A 41 18.08 -4.80 -18.38
N ALA A 42 17.42 -4.21 -19.38
CA ALA A 42 16.02 -4.51 -19.68
C ALA A 42 15.83 -6.04 -19.85
N PHE A 43 14.75 -6.56 -19.29
CA PHE A 43 14.42 -7.98 -19.40
C PHE A 43 14.11 -8.36 -20.84
N THR A 44 14.60 -9.52 -21.26
CA THR A 44 14.26 -10.14 -22.55
C THR A 44 13.81 -11.58 -22.30
N ILE A 45 12.70 -11.98 -22.91
CA ILE A 45 12.10 -13.33 -22.71
C ILE A 45 13.08 -14.38 -23.26
N PRO A 46 13.49 -15.37 -22.47
CA PRO A 46 14.23 -16.53 -22.96
C PRO A 46 13.41 -17.33 -23.97
N GLY A 47 14.04 -17.85 -25.01
CA GLY A 47 13.35 -18.68 -26.00
C GLY A 47 12.80 -20.00 -25.44
N GLU A 48 13.44 -20.56 -24.42
CA GLU A 48 13.01 -21.76 -23.69
C GLU A 48 13.28 -21.58 -22.20
N PHE A 49 12.37 -22.13 -21.38
CA PHE A 49 12.59 -22.24 -19.94
C PHE A 49 13.54 -23.40 -19.64
N ASP A 50 14.64 -23.12 -18.95
CA ASP A 50 15.66 -24.13 -18.65
C ASP A 50 15.26 -24.95 -17.40
N THR A 51 14.65 -26.10 -17.63
CA THR A 51 14.22 -27.04 -16.58
C THR A 51 15.37 -27.86 -15.98
N SER A 52 16.59 -27.75 -16.52
CA SER A 52 17.76 -28.47 -16.01
C SER A 52 18.44 -27.79 -14.81
N ARG A 53 18.01 -26.58 -14.46
CA ARG A 53 18.51 -25.75 -13.37
C ARG A 53 17.45 -25.58 -12.31
N ASP A 54 17.88 -25.46 -11.06
CA ASP A 54 17.02 -25.09 -9.94
C ASP A 54 16.93 -23.57 -9.79
N TYR A 55 15.73 -23.08 -9.44
CA TYR A 55 15.44 -21.67 -9.18
C TYR A 55 14.80 -21.52 -7.81
N GLU A 56 15.28 -20.54 -7.06
CA GLU A 56 14.67 -20.11 -5.81
C GLU A 56 14.10 -18.71 -6.01
N ILE A 57 12.78 -18.56 -5.90
CA ILE A 57 12.09 -17.29 -6.05
C ILE A 57 11.41 -16.89 -4.74
N THR A 58 11.46 -15.60 -4.42
CA THR A 58 10.82 -15.06 -3.23
C THR A 58 9.48 -14.45 -3.58
N PHE A 59 8.45 -14.77 -2.80
CA PHE A 59 7.11 -14.26 -2.94
C PHE A 59 6.70 -13.47 -1.68
N TRP A 60 6.44 -12.16 -1.85
CA TRP A 60 5.99 -11.29 -0.76
C TRP A 60 4.49 -11.01 -0.87
N ALA A 61 3.76 -11.33 0.19
CA ALA A 61 2.32 -11.18 0.25
C ALA A 61 1.87 -10.63 1.62
N LYS A 62 0.70 -10.01 1.64
CA LYS A 62 0.05 -9.63 2.89
C LYS A 62 -0.54 -10.87 3.55
N ASN A 63 -0.33 -10.99 4.84
CA ASN A 63 -1.06 -11.90 5.70
C ASN A 63 -1.95 -11.05 6.60
N ASP A 64 -3.23 -11.02 6.31
CA ASP A 64 -4.18 -10.61 7.32
C ASP A 64 -4.22 -11.64 8.45
N THR A 65 -4.88 -11.29 9.53
CA THR A 65 -5.19 -12.22 10.62
C THR A 65 -6.03 -13.41 10.14
N ASN A 66 -6.51 -13.38 8.89
CA ASN A 66 -7.20 -14.49 8.24
C ASN A 66 -6.22 -15.61 7.83
N LYS A 67 -6.13 -16.64 8.69
CA LYS A 67 -5.26 -17.79 8.45
C LYS A 67 -5.60 -18.55 7.17
N THR A 68 -6.85 -18.51 6.72
CA THR A 68 -7.31 -19.20 5.52
C THR A 68 -6.59 -18.67 4.27
N GLN A 69 -6.38 -17.37 4.15
CA GLN A 69 -5.62 -16.79 3.04
C GLN A 69 -4.18 -17.30 3.00
N THR A 70 -3.53 -17.42 4.15
CA THR A 70 -2.18 -17.97 4.25
C THR A 70 -2.12 -19.43 3.77
N GLU A 71 -3.10 -20.25 4.12
CA GLU A 71 -3.15 -21.64 3.68
C GLU A 71 -3.38 -21.76 2.16
N ILE A 72 -4.14 -20.83 1.56
CA ILE A 72 -4.32 -20.77 0.10
C ILE A 72 -3.00 -20.43 -0.60
N TYR A 73 -2.22 -19.46 -0.10
CA TYR A 73 -0.90 -19.19 -0.64
C TYR A 73 0.02 -20.41 -0.56
N LYS A 74 0.08 -21.08 0.59
CA LYS A 74 0.88 -22.30 0.78
C LYS A 74 0.45 -23.41 -0.15
N LYS A 75 -0.86 -23.60 -0.31
CA LYS A 75 -1.40 -24.61 -1.22
C LYS A 75 -1.04 -24.28 -2.68
N ALA A 76 -1.23 -23.03 -3.09
CA ALA A 76 -0.87 -22.59 -4.44
C ALA A 76 0.64 -22.80 -4.73
N ILE A 77 1.50 -22.52 -3.77
CA ILE A 77 2.94 -22.79 -3.85
C ILE A 77 3.20 -24.29 -4.02
N SER A 78 2.66 -25.12 -3.12
CA SER A 78 2.85 -26.57 -3.17
C SER A 78 2.35 -27.20 -4.49
N ASP A 79 1.20 -26.75 -4.97
CA ASP A 79 0.62 -27.25 -6.23
C ASP A 79 1.48 -26.79 -7.43
N PHE A 80 2.00 -25.56 -7.40
CA PHE A 80 2.88 -25.02 -8.43
C PHE A 80 4.24 -25.76 -8.46
N GLU A 81 4.86 -25.98 -7.31
CA GLU A 81 6.13 -26.72 -7.18
C GLU A 81 6.00 -28.18 -7.64
N ALA A 82 4.82 -28.79 -7.50
CA ALA A 82 4.54 -30.12 -8.04
C ALA A 82 4.55 -30.14 -9.57
N LEU A 83 4.17 -29.03 -10.23
CA LEU A 83 4.19 -28.89 -11.70
C LEU A 83 5.59 -28.48 -12.21
N TYR A 84 6.30 -27.66 -11.44
CA TYR A 84 7.66 -27.18 -11.75
C TYR A 84 8.63 -27.55 -10.62
N PRO A 85 9.08 -28.82 -10.53
CA PRO A 85 9.89 -29.30 -9.40
C PRO A 85 11.26 -28.63 -9.25
N ASN A 86 11.69 -27.94 -10.29
CA ASN A 86 12.93 -27.17 -10.32
C ASN A 86 12.76 -25.70 -9.88
N ILE A 87 11.55 -25.29 -9.44
CA ILE A 87 11.29 -23.97 -8.89
C ILE A 87 10.85 -24.12 -7.43
N THR A 88 11.54 -23.46 -6.52
CA THR A 88 11.14 -23.34 -5.10
C THR A 88 10.68 -21.93 -4.82
N VAL A 89 9.54 -21.78 -4.12
CA VAL A 89 8.93 -20.47 -3.80
C VAL A 89 9.01 -20.20 -2.30
N ASP A 90 9.82 -19.23 -1.90
CA ASP A 90 9.94 -18.78 -0.51
C ASP A 90 8.92 -17.68 -0.20
N LEU A 91 7.92 -18.01 0.64
CA LEU A 91 6.83 -17.11 1.02
C LEU A 91 7.21 -16.25 2.21
N ARG A 92 7.24 -14.92 2.02
CA ARG A 92 7.32 -13.94 3.12
C ARG A 92 6.01 -13.20 3.29
N LEU A 93 5.45 -13.25 4.51
CA LEU A 93 4.19 -12.62 4.88
C LEU A 93 4.41 -11.33 5.67
N TYR A 94 3.57 -10.34 5.37
CA TYR A 94 3.55 -9.03 5.99
C TYR A 94 2.19 -8.74 6.61
N THR A 95 2.13 -7.93 7.65
CA THR A 95 0.87 -7.58 8.33
C THR A 95 0.05 -6.54 7.55
N ASP A 96 0.70 -5.73 6.70
CA ASP A 96 0.03 -4.69 5.91
C ASP A 96 0.83 -4.34 4.64
N TYR A 97 0.15 -3.72 3.67
CA TYR A 97 0.75 -3.32 2.40
C TYR A 97 1.75 -2.15 2.55
N GLY A 98 1.59 -1.29 3.55
CA GLY A 98 2.53 -0.20 3.82
C GLY A 98 3.91 -0.72 4.22
N LYS A 99 3.96 -1.83 4.98
CA LYS A 99 5.23 -2.50 5.30
C LYS A 99 5.87 -3.15 4.08
N ILE A 100 5.08 -3.79 3.22
CA ILE A 100 5.58 -4.30 1.93
C ILE A 100 6.18 -3.16 1.12
N TYR A 101 5.45 -2.04 0.99
CA TYR A 101 5.89 -0.86 0.26
C TYR A 101 7.24 -0.33 0.75
N ASN A 102 7.37 -0.10 2.06
CA ASN A 102 8.60 0.43 2.66
C ASN A 102 9.79 -0.52 2.50
N ASP A 103 9.56 -1.83 2.69
CA ASP A 103 10.60 -2.85 2.51
C ASP A 103 11.03 -2.93 1.04
N VAL A 104 10.08 -2.90 0.08
CA VAL A 104 10.42 -2.90 -1.35
C VAL A 104 11.28 -1.68 -1.70
N ILE A 105 10.89 -0.46 -1.31
CA ILE A 105 11.68 0.76 -1.56
C ILE A 105 13.12 0.62 -1.02
N THR A 106 13.25 0.08 0.19
CA THR A 106 14.58 -0.15 0.79
C THR A 106 15.37 -1.18 -0.01
N ASN A 107 14.73 -2.25 -0.47
CA ASN A 107 15.37 -3.34 -1.22
C ASN A 107 15.70 -2.95 -2.67
N ILE A 108 14.99 -2.02 -3.27
CA ILE A 108 15.36 -1.43 -4.58
C ILE A 108 16.76 -0.80 -4.47
N ALA A 109 17.01 0.00 -3.44
CA ALA A 109 18.29 0.67 -3.25
C ALA A 109 19.47 -0.32 -3.06
N THR A 110 19.21 -1.51 -2.51
CA THR A 110 20.23 -2.56 -2.26
C THR A 110 20.30 -3.63 -3.34
N GLY A 111 19.34 -3.65 -4.28
CA GLY A 111 19.24 -4.68 -5.32
C GLY A 111 18.80 -6.05 -4.79
N THR A 112 18.01 -6.09 -3.72
CA THR A 112 17.53 -7.30 -3.02
C THR A 112 15.99 -7.37 -3.00
N THR A 113 15.34 -6.84 -4.03
CA THR A 113 13.88 -6.92 -4.21
C THR A 113 13.39 -8.37 -4.24
N PRO A 114 12.12 -8.65 -3.86
CA PRO A 114 11.54 -9.98 -4.07
C PRO A 114 11.47 -10.31 -5.57
N ASN A 115 11.14 -11.54 -5.90
CA ASN A 115 10.84 -11.95 -7.27
C ASN A 115 9.41 -11.59 -7.66
N VAL A 116 8.46 -11.98 -6.81
CA VAL A 116 7.02 -11.74 -6.99
C VAL A 116 6.48 -10.99 -5.77
N CYS A 117 5.67 -9.98 -5.99
CA CYS A 117 5.11 -9.17 -4.92
C CYS A 117 3.63 -8.86 -5.17
N ILE A 118 2.79 -9.11 -4.17
CA ILE A 118 1.40 -8.64 -4.13
C ILE A 118 1.38 -7.27 -3.44
N THR A 119 0.90 -6.23 -4.14
CA THR A 119 0.84 -4.86 -3.63
C THR A 119 -0.16 -4.02 -4.43
N TYR A 120 -0.36 -2.78 -4.03
CA TYR A 120 -1.25 -1.87 -4.77
C TYR A 120 -0.59 -1.27 -6.03
N PRO A 121 -1.38 -0.94 -7.07
CA PRO A 121 -0.88 -0.24 -8.27
C PRO A 121 -0.12 1.05 -7.97
N ASP A 122 -0.60 1.88 -7.05
CA ASP A 122 0.07 3.12 -6.62
C ASP A 122 1.48 2.88 -6.06
N HIS A 123 1.67 1.78 -5.33
CA HIS A 123 2.97 1.37 -4.83
C HIS A 123 3.90 0.97 -5.99
N ILE A 124 3.38 0.20 -6.96
CA ILE A 124 4.14 -0.24 -8.13
C ILE A 124 4.63 0.95 -8.95
N ALA A 125 3.80 1.98 -9.13
CA ALA A 125 4.20 3.21 -9.81
C ALA A 125 5.42 3.87 -9.16
N THR A 126 5.50 3.84 -7.84
CA THR A 126 6.69 4.34 -7.12
C THR A 126 7.92 3.43 -7.33
N TYR A 127 7.73 2.11 -7.43
CA TYR A 127 8.84 1.17 -7.68
C TYR A 127 9.49 1.38 -9.05
N LEU A 128 8.76 1.94 -10.02
CA LEU A 128 9.27 2.28 -11.36
C LEU A 128 10.30 3.42 -11.34
N THR A 129 10.48 4.12 -10.23
CA THR A 129 11.55 5.12 -10.08
C THR A 129 12.96 4.49 -10.10
N GLY A 130 13.08 3.19 -9.86
CA GLY A 130 14.29 2.42 -10.10
C GLY A 130 14.35 1.97 -11.56
N ASN A 131 15.46 2.25 -12.26
CA ASN A 131 15.64 1.84 -13.66
C ASN A 131 15.47 0.32 -13.81
N ASP A 132 14.58 -0.10 -14.70
CA ASP A 132 14.28 -1.51 -15.02
C ASP A 132 14.05 -2.42 -13.79
N THR A 133 13.56 -1.85 -12.68
CA THR A 133 13.35 -2.58 -11.42
C THR A 133 12.15 -3.49 -11.49
N VAL A 134 11.03 -3.03 -12.04
CA VAL A 134 9.81 -3.82 -12.27
C VAL A 134 9.75 -4.22 -13.74
N VAL A 135 9.42 -5.48 -13.99
CA VAL A 135 9.36 -6.03 -15.35
C VAL A 135 8.11 -5.52 -16.06
N PRO A 136 8.23 -4.88 -17.25
CA PRO A 136 7.08 -4.63 -18.12
C PRO A 136 6.54 -5.97 -18.64
N LEU A 137 5.21 -6.14 -18.64
CA LEU A 137 4.58 -7.42 -18.87
C LEU A 137 4.04 -7.59 -20.29
N ASP A 138 4.04 -6.54 -21.11
CA ASP A 138 3.39 -6.57 -22.43
C ASP A 138 3.86 -7.73 -23.29
N ASP A 139 5.17 -7.91 -23.44
CA ASP A 139 5.76 -8.99 -24.20
C ASP A 139 5.52 -10.37 -23.55
N LEU A 140 5.65 -10.44 -22.21
CA LEU A 140 5.35 -11.66 -21.46
C LEU A 140 3.90 -12.10 -21.62
N MET A 141 2.96 -11.15 -21.55
CA MET A 141 1.53 -11.46 -21.73
C MET A 141 1.21 -11.96 -23.13
N ALA A 142 1.93 -11.48 -24.15
CA ALA A 142 1.72 -11.79 -25.56
C ALA A 142 2.51 -13.02 -26.05
N ASP A 143 3.45 -13.53 -25.25
CA ASP A 143 4.28 -14.68 -25.65
C ASP A 143 3.44 -15.93 -25.87
N SER A 144 3.62 -16.60 -27.02
CA SER A 144 2.82 -17.76 -27.40
C SER A 144 3.14 -19.02 -26.59
N SER A 145 4.36 -19.12 -26.07
CA SER A 145 4.84 -20.29 -25.34
C SER A 145 4.56 -20.19 -23.84
N TYR A 146 4.97 -19.08 -23.22
CA TYR A 146 4.93 -18.88 -21.78
C TYR A 146 4.01 -17.73 -21.36
N GLY A 147 3.31 -17.08 -22.29
CA GLY A 147 2.41 -15.97 -22.01
C GLY A 147 1.05 -16.40 -21.47
N LEU A 148 0.10 -15.47 -21.44
CA LEU A 148 -1.26 -15.75 -21.00
C LEU A 148 -1.96 -16.70 -21.98
N GLY A 149 -2.27 -17.91 -21.50
CA GLY A 149 -2.78 -18.99 -22.32
C GLY A 149 -1.73 -19.68 -23.20
N GLY A 150 -0.44 -19.54 -22.88
CA GLY A 150 0.68 -20.12 -23.61
C GLY A 150 0.64 -21.64 -23.69
N ASP A 151 1.24 -22.20 -24.74
CA ASP A 151 1.14 -23.63 -25.08
C ASP A 151 2.19 -24.52 -24.39
N LYS A 152 3.20 -23.93 -23.71
CA LYS A 152 4.25 -24.63 -22.96
C LYS A 152 4.07 -24.54 -21.42
N LEU A 153 2.89 -24.19 -20.96
CA LEU A 153 2.59 -24.11 -19.54
C LEU A 153 2.09 -25.47 -19.03
N GLU A 154 2.56 -25.89 -17.86
CA GLU A 154 2.13 -27.13 -17.19
C GLU A 154 0.76 -27.01 -16.48
N PHE A 155 0.06 -25.88 -16.65
CA PHE A 155 -1.25 -25.58 -16.08
C PHE A 155 -2.11 -24.78 -17.05
N ALA A 156 -3.43 -24.79 -16.84
CA ALA A 156 -4.36 -23.94 -17.60
C ALA A 156 -4.21 -22.49 -17.17
N SER A 157 -3.41 -21.71 -17.90
CA SER A 157 -3.24 -20.29 -17.68
C SER A 157 -4.47 -19.50 -18.12
N VAL A 158 -4.71 -18.39 -17.46
CA VAL A 158 -5.72 -17.40 -17.83
C VAL A 158 -5.34 -16.74 -19.15
N LYS A 159 -6.31 -16.52 -20.03
CA LYS A 159 -6.11 -15.71 -21.23
C LYS A 159 -6.33 -14.23 -20.92
N LYS A 160 -5.71 -13.35 -21.71
CA LYS A 160 -5.84 -11.91 -21.49
C LYS A 160 -7.29 -11.41 -21.57
N ASP A 161 -8.08 -11.98 -22.48
CA ASP A 161 -9.50 -11.64 -22.68
C ASP A 161 -10.44 -12.19 -21.58
N GLU A 162 -9.95 -13.12 -20.75
CA GLU A 162 -10.67 -13.58 -19.56
C GLU A 162 -10.48 -12.63 -18.37
N ILE A 163 -9.45 -11.77 -18.35
CA ILE A 163 -9.23 -10.77 -17.29
C ILE A 163 -10.22 -9.63 -17.50
N ILE A 164 -10.96 -9.27 -16.46
CA ILE A 164 -11.91 -8.15 -16.49
C ILE A 164 -11.18 -6.85 -16.91
N PRO A 165 -11.55 -6.22 -18.02
CA PRO A 165 -10.78 -5.10 -18.59
C PRO A 165 -10.59 -3.94 -17.62
N ARG A 166 -11.60 -3.60 -16.83
CA ARG A 166 -11.55 -2.54 -15.83
C ARG A 166 -10.52 -2.82 -14.74
N PHE A 167 -10.41 -4.07 -14.29
CA PHE A 167 -9.42 -4.47 -13.28
C PHE A 167 -8.00 -4.49 -13.84
N LEU A 168 -7.85 -4.81 -15.13
CA LEU A 168 -6.55 -4.78 -15.80
C LEU A 168 -6.07 -3.35 -16.06
N GLN A 169 -6.99 -2.40 -16.27
CA GLN A 169 -6.68 -0.99 -16.53
C GLN A 169 -5.82 -0.37 -15.42
N GLU A 170 -6.09 -0.67 -14.15
CA GLU A 170 -5.31 -0.18 -13.00
C GLU A 170 -3.83 -0.62 -13.03
N CYS A 171 -3.50 -1.65 -13.78
CA CYS A 171 -2.16 -2.22 -13.86
C CYS A 171 -1.31 -1.62 -14.99
N SER A 172 -1.86 -0.64 -15.72
CA SER A 172 -1.19 0.03 -16.85
C SER A 172 -0.68 1.40 -16.43
N PHE A 173 0.61 1.63 -16.64
CA PHE A 173 1.30 2.90 -16.39
C PHE A 173 2.01 3.35 -17.67
N SER A 174 1.74 4.57 -18.12
CA SER A 174 2.34 5.13 -19.34
C SER A 174 2.20 4.22 -20.58
N GLY A 175 1.07 3.48 -20.66
CA GLY A 175 0.76 2.61 -21.79
C GLY A 175 1.36 1.21 -21.74
N HIS A 176 2.02 0.82 -20.63
CA HIS A 176 2.58 -0.51 -20.40
C HIS A 176 1.99 -1.16 -19.16
N TYR A 177 1.85 -2.49 -19.18
CA TYR A 177 1.43 -3.27 -18.02
C TYR A 177 2.64 -3.63 -17.15
N TYR A 178 2.59 -3.32 -15.85
CA TYR A 178 3.62 -3.69 -14.87
C TYR A 178 3.11 -4.65 -13.79
N ALA A 179 1.82 -4.91 -13.81
CA ALA A 179 1.18 -5.86 -12.91
C ALA A 179 0.04 -6.61 -13.61
N LEU A 180 -0.47 -7.64 -12.95
CA LEU A 180 -1.78 -8.20 -13.23
C LEU A 180 -2.64 -8.06 -11.98
N PRO A 181 -3.96 -7.84 -12.10
CA PRO A 181 -4.84 -7.79 -10.94
C PRO A 181 -4.83 -9.15 -10.24
N PHE A 182 -4.86 -9.14 -8.90
CA PHE A 182 -4.93 -10.39 -8.11
C PHE A 182 -6.34 -10.61 -7.57
N MET A 183 -6.84 -9.68 -6.79
CA MET A 183 -8.20 -9.64 -6.24
C MET A 183 -8.74 -8.23 -6.32
N ARG A 184 -10.08 -8.09 -6.35
CA ARG A 184 -10.72 -6.78 -6.31
C ARG A 184 -11.77 -6.72 -5.22
N SER A 185 -11.90 -5.52 -4.69
CA SER A 185 -12.88 -5.10 -3.69
C SER A 185 -13.37 -3.70 -4.02
N THR A 186 -14.33 -3.22 -3.28
CA THR A 186 -14.77 -1.81 -3.26
C THR A 186 -15.00 -1.40 -1.81
N GLU A 187 -15.34 -0.16 -1.54
CA GLU A 187 -15.87 0.24 -0.26
C GLU A 187 -17.35 -0.12 -0.16
N ALA A 188 -17.79 -0.58 1.01
CA ALA A 188 -19.19 -0.86 1.34
C ALA A 188 -19.58 -0.16 2.63
N CYS A 189 -20.84 0.25 2.74
CA CYS A 189 -21.43 0.74 3.97
C CYS A 189 -22.13 -0.41 4.69
N TYR A 190 -21.60 -0.82 5.83
CA TYR A 190 -22.20 -1.79 6.73
C TYR A 190 -23.08 -1.04 7.72
N VAL A 191 -24.38 -1.30 7.66
CA VAL A 191 -25.40 -0.52 8.36
C VAL A 191 -26.00 -1.34 9.50
N ASN A 192 -26.04 -0.78 10.71
CA ASN A 192 -26.87 -1.26 11.79
C ASN A 192 -28.34 -0.86 11.52
N LYS A 193 -29.04 -1.68 10.75
CA LYS A 193 -30.41 -1.43 10.35
C LYS A 193 -31.37 -1.28 11.52
N THR A 194 -31.16 -2.09 12.57
CA THR A 194 -31.96 -2.03 13.80
C THR A 194 -31.95 -0.62 14.42
N TYR A 195 -30.79 0.05 14.40
CA TYR A 195 -30.71 1.40 14.96
C TYR A 195 -31.30 2.47 14.04
N VAL A 196 -31.18 2.31 12.72
CA VAL A 196 -31.86 3.19 11.76
C VAL A 196 -33.38 3.14 11.97
N GLU A 197 -33.95 1.94 12.10
CA GLU A 197 -35.39 1.75 12.36
C GLU A 197 -35.80 2.24 13.76
N LYS A 198 -34.98 2.02 14.80
CA LYS A 198 -35.22 2.56 16.16
C LYS A 198 -35.27 4.08 16.20
N LEU A 199 -34.53 4.75 15.33
CA LEU A 199 -34.58 6.21 15.14
C LEU A 199 -35.78 6.69 14.32
N GLY A 200 -36.60 5.79 13.77
CA GLY A 200 -37.79 6.08 13.00
C GLY A 200 -37.56 6.27 11.49
N TYR A 201 -36.38 5.87 11.00
CA TYR A 201 -36.05 5.93 9.58
C TYR A 201 -36.23 4.57 8.90
N THR A 202 -36.35 4.60 7.59
CA THR A 202 -36.36 3.41 6.73
C THR A 202 -35.18 3.53 5.77
N LEU A 203 -34.39 2.46 5.64
CA LEU A 203 -33.27 2.43 4.71
C LEU A 203 -33.77 2.60 3.26
N PRO A 204 -33.21 3.55 2.48
CA PRO A 204 -33.49 3.67 1.07
C PRO A 204 -32.82 2.52 0.29
N GLU A 205 -33.18 2.34 -0.98
CA GLU A 205 -32.50 1.38 -1.86
C GLU A 205 -31.02 1.76 -2.09
N THR A 206 -30.75 3.04 -2.25
CA THR A 206 -29.39 3.60 -2.36
C THR A 206 -29.19 4.65 -1.28
N LEU A 207 -28.11 4.50 -0.50
CA LEU A 207 -27.73 5.50 0.51
C LEU A 207 -27.33 6.82 -0.14
N THR A 208 -27.76 7.93 0.45
CA THR A 208 -27.27 9.27 0.11
C THR A 208 -26.48 9.86 1.27
N TRP A 209 -25.58 10.79 0.96
CA TRP A 209 -24.84 11.54 2.00
C TRP A 209 -25.79 12.26 2.96
N ASP A 210 -26.85 12.88 2.41
CA ASP A 210 -27.86 13.59 3.22
C ASP A 210 -28.55 12.64 4.20
N PHE A 211 -28.94 11.43 3.76
CA PHE A 211 -29.57 10.45 4.63
C PHE A 211 -28.64 10.00 5.75
N VAL A 212 -27.37 9.71 5.42
CA VAL A 212 -26.39 9.29 6.43
C VAL A 212 -26.13 10.40 7.46
N TRP A 213 -26.01 11.65 7.02
CA TRP A 213 -25.85 12.79 7.92
C TRP A 213 -27.06 13.00 8.82
N GLU A 214 -28.28 13.00 8.25
CA GLU A 214 -29.52 13.18 9.00
C GLU A 214 -29.70 12.14 10.09
N VAL A 215 -29.57 10.84 9.75
CA VAL A 215 -29.70 9.74 10.71
C VAL A 215 -28.59 9.80 11.78
N SER A 216 -27.35 10.11 11.37
CA SER A 216 -26.22 10.21 12.28
C SER A 216 -26.39 11.34 13.30
N GLU A 217 -26.93 12.49 12.89
CA GLU A 217 -27.23 13.59 13.80
C GLU A 217 -28.40 13.27 14.73
N ALA A 218 -29.46 12.64 14.21
CA ALA A 218 -30.58 12.19 15.03
C ALA A 218 -30.16 11.20 16.13
N ALA A 219 -29.15 10.36 15.84
CA ALA A 219 -28.61 9.40 16.79
C ALA A 219 -27.89 10.04 18.00
N MET A 220 -27.46 11.30 17.89
CA MET A 220 -26.74 12.02 18.96
C MET A 220 -27.63 12.42 20.13
N ALA A 221 -28.94 12.17 20.07
CA ALA A 221 -29.88 12.44 21.16
C ALA A 221 -29.54 11.61 22.41
N GLN A 222 -29.46 12.27 23.58
CA GLN A 222 -29.10 11.65 24.86
C GLN A 222 -30.27 11.53 25.81
N ASN A 223 -30.18 10.56 26.72
CA ASN A 223 -30.97 10.40 27.91
C ASN A 223 -30.52 11.38 29.00
N ALA A 224 -31.29 11.47 30.10
CA ALA A 224 -30.97 12.38 31.21
C ALA A 224 -29.66 12.00 31.94
N ASP A 225 -29.24 10.75 31.86
CA ASP A 225 -27.99 10.23 32.44
C ASP A 225 -26.76 10.39 31.54
N GLY A 226 -26.95 10.94 30.32
CA GLY A 226 -25.89 11.18 29.34
C GLY A 226 -25.61 10.03 28.37
N THR A 227 -26.32 8.91 28.51
CA THR A 227 -26.24 7.82 27.52
C THR A 227 -26.98 8.18 26.24
N TYR A 228 -26.58 7.62 25.09
CA TYR A 228 -27.27 7.87 23.83
C TYR A 228 -28.56 7.04 23.76
N LYS A 229 -29.68 7.67 23.33
CA LYS A 229 -31.00 7.03 23.27
C LYS A 229 -31.06 5.81 22.36
N VAL A 230 -30.24 5.79 21.32
CA VAL A 230 -30.26 4.72 20.34
C VAL A 230 -29.65 3.41 20.87
N ASN A 231 -28.61 3.48 21.72
CA ASN A 231 -27.88 2.31 22.19
C ASN A 231 -27.79 2.18 23.72
N ASP A 232 -28.27 3.16 24.48
CA ASP A 232 -28.20 3.22 25.94
C ASP A 232 -26.76 3.12 26.49
N GLN A 233 -25.76 3.54 25.68
CA GLN A 233 -24.33 3.56 26.01
C GLN A 233 -23.78 4.98 26.08
N ASN A 234 -22.61 5.14 26.72
CA ASN A 234 -21.90 6.41 26.79
C ASN A 234 -21.02 6.69 25.56
N VAL A 235 -20.91 5.72 24.66
CA VAL A 235 -20.11 5.81 23.45
C VAL A 235 -21.00 5.59 22.25
N LEU A 236 -20.95 6.54 21.31
CA LEU A 236 -21.57 6.41 20.00
C LEU A 236 -20.79 7.28 19.02
N ILE A 237 -20.46 6.72 17.87
CA ILE A 237 -19.96 7.40 16.70
C ILE A 237 -20.82 6.92 15.55
N PRO A 238 -21.90 7.64 15.23
CA PRO A 238 -22.90 7.15 14.30
C PRO A 238 -22.35 6.78 12.94
N PHE A 239 -21.42 7.58 12.41
CA PHE A 239 -20.79 7.32 11.13
C PHE A 239 -19.27 7.28 11.25
N ILE A 240 -18.68 6.21 10.74
CA ILE A 240 -17.22 5.99 10.67
C ILE A 240 -16.86 5.59 9.23
N ASP A 241 -15.84 6.26 8.68
CA ASP A 241 -15.18 5.84 7.45
C ASP A 241 -13.73 5.47 7.79
N LYS A 242 -13.30 4.28 7.40
CA LYS A 242 -11.95 3.77 7.66
C LYS A 242 -10.91 4.38 6.75
N SER A 243 -11.26 4.60 5.50
CA SER A 243 -10.36 5.01 4.42
C SER A 243 -10.66 6.45 4.01
N THR A 244 -10.24 7.42 4.85
CA THR A 244 -10.50 8.84 4.58
C THR A 244 -9.97 9.33 3.23
N ASP A 245 -8.95 8.67 2.67
CA ASP A 245 -8.47 8.89 1.31
C ASP A 245 -9.53 8.48 0.27
N ASN A 246 -10.09 7.27 0.39
CA ASN A 246 -11.17 6.81 -0.48
C ASN A 246 -12.40 7.71 -0.33
N MET A 247 -12.80 8.05 0.89
CA MET A 247 -13.93 8.96 1.14
C MET A 247 -13.78 10.27 0.36
N MET A 248 -12.62 10.93 0.43
CA MET A 248 -12.39 12.16 -0.32
C MET A 248 -12.43 11.93 -1.83
N ILE A 249 -11.77 10.88 -2.32
CA ILE A 249 -11.68 10.55 -3.74
C ILE A 249 -13.08 10.23 -4.32
N GLU A 250 -13.87 9.45 -3.59
CA GLU A 250 -15.24 9.07 -4.01
C GLU A 250 -16.18 10.27 -4.01
N MET A 251 -16.13 11.11 -2.97
CA MET A 251 -16.91 12.36 -2.93
C MET A 251 -16.57 13.29 -4.11
N LEU A 252 -15.27 13.46 -4.42
CA LEU A 252 -14.84 14.25 -5.58
C LEU A 252 -15.34 13.64 -6.89
N LYS A 253 -15.21 12.32 -7.05
CA LYS A 253 -15.68 11.61 -8.24
C LYS A 253 -17.19 11.79 -8.44
N GLN A 254 -17.97 11.60 -7.39
CA GLN A 254 -19.42 11.78 -7.40
C GLN A 254 -19.84 13.23 -7.72
N LYS A 255 -19.03 14.21 -7.32
CA LYS A 255 -19.23 15.64 -7.65
C LYS A 255 -18.65 16.03 -9.01
N ASN A 256 -18.07 15.07 -9.75
CA ASN A 256 -17.35 15.33 -11.00
C ASN A 256 -16.25 16.41 -10.86
N ALA A 257 -15.57 16.40 -9.71
CA ALA A 257 -14.49 17.33 -9.39
C ALA A 257 -13.12 16.67 -9.61
N GLY A 258 -12.09 17.48 -9.81
CA GLY A 258 -10.74 17.01 -10.08
C GLY A 258 -10.06 16.42 -8.85
N TYR A 259 -9.39 15.27 -9.03
CA TYR A 259 -8.47 14.67 -8.07
C TYR A 259 -7.04 14.68 -8.64
N SER A 260 -6.84 14.02 -9.77
CA SER A 260 -5.60 14.04 -10.55
C SER A 260 -5.86 13.63 -12.00
N THR A 261 -4.88 13.85 -12.87
CA THR A 261 -4.88 13.34 -14.25
C THR A 261 -3.96 12.13 -14.38
N ASP A 262 -4.10 11.37 -15.47
CA ASP A 262 -3.22 10.24 -15.79
C ASP A 262 -1.75 10.67 -15.99
N SER A 263 -1.51 11.95 -16.31
CA SER A 263 -0.17 12.53 -16.42
C SER A 263 0.42 12.99 -15.08
N GLY A 264 -0.32 12.81 -13.96
CA GLY A 264 0.15 13.18 -12.63
C GLY A 264 -0.05 14.65 -12.26
N GLU A 265 -0.87 15.40 -13.02
CA GLU A 265 -1.30 16.73 -12.60
C GLU A 265 -2.24 16.63 -11.41
N ILE A 266 -1.91 17.32 -10.33
CA ILE A 266 -2.69 17.30 -9.08
C ILE A 266 -3.82 18.32 -9.18
N GLN A 267 -5.05 17.86 -8.99
CA GLN A 267 -6.27 18.67 -9.02
C GLN A 267 -7.05 18.61 -7.70
N LEU A 268 -6.50 17.95 -6.68
CA LEU A 268 -7.13 17.75 -5.36
C LEU A 268 -7.51 19.06 -4.65
N PHE A 269 -6.69 20.11 -4.79
CA PHE A 269 -6.83 21.37 -4.05
C PHE A 269 -7.73 22.34 -4.83
N ASN A 270 -9.04 22.16 -4.73
CA ASN A 270 -10.04 22.93 -5.46
C ASN A 270 -11.23 23.34 -4.57
N ASP A 271 -12.12 24.20 -5.07
CA ASP A 271 -13.26 24.72 -4.33
C ASP A 271 -14.24 23.63 -3.87
N THR A 272 -14.39 22.54 -4.66
CA THR A 272 -15.24 21.42 -4.26
C THR A 272 -14.64 20.69 -3.06
N THR A 273 -13.32 20.48 -3.04
CA THR A 273 -12.63 19.91 -1.87
C THR A 273 -12.84 20.78 -0.63
N ALA A 274 -12.71 22.10 -0.76
CA ALA A 274 -12.96 23.02 0.34
C ALA A 274 -14.41 22.89 0.87
N SER A 275 -15.40 22.90 -0.02
CA SER A 275 -16.82 22.74 0.35
C SER A 275 -17.12 21.39 1.02
N LEU A 276 -16.48 20.30 0.57
CA LEU A 276 -16.61 18.99 1.21
C LEU A 276 -16.00 18.98 2.62
N LEU A 277 -14.84 19.62 2.80
CA LEU A 277 -14.20 19.76 4.11
C LEU A 277 -15.04 20.60 5.09
N ASP A 278 -15.70 21.65 4.62
CA ASP A 278 -16.65 22.43 5.43
C ASP A 278 -17.85 21.58 5.86
N THR A 279 -18.45 20.82 4.94
CA THR A 279 -19.54 19.89 5.25
C THR A 279 -19.11 18.86 6.32
N ILE A 280 -17.95 18.25 6.14
CA ILE A 280 -17.40 17.28 7.11
C ILE A 280 -17.18 17.98 8.47
N ALA A 281 -16.65 19.20 8.49
CA ALA A 281 -16.43 19.95 9.73
C ALA A 281 -17.74 20.18 10.50
N GLU A 282 -18.84 20.47 9.81
CA GLU A 282 -20.15 20.65 10.44
C GLU A 282 -20.64 19.38 11.11
N HIS A 283 -20.58 18.24 10.44
CA HIS A 283 -21.00 16.95 10.99
C HIS A 283 -20.07 16.42 12.09
N VAL A 284 -18.78 16.80 12.08
CA VAL A 284 -17.88 16.56 13.21
C VAL A 284 -18.25 17.40 14.42
N LYS A 285 -18.71 18.66 14.24
CA LYS A 285 -19.16 19.53 15.35
C LYS A 285 -20.37 18.96 16.08
N THR A 286 -21.31 18.34 15.34
CA THR A 286 -22.49 17.68 15.92
C THR A 286 -22.16 16.35 16.60
N GLY A 287 -21.00 15.75 16.30
CA GLY A 287 -20.59 14.42 16.74
C GLY A 287 -21.08 13.29 15.82
N ALA A 288 -21.76 13.61 14.72
CA ALA A 288 -22.30 12.64 13.76
C ALA A 288 -21.21 11.83 13.05
N PHE A 289 -20.04 12.44 12.83
CA PHE A 289 -18.91 11.81 12.14
C PHE A 289 -17.62 11.88 12.96
N SER A 290 -16.80 10.86 12.82
CA SER A 290 -15.45 10.86 13.35
C SER A 290 -14.50 9.92 12.62
N THR A 291 -13.22 10.28 12.64
CA THR A 291 -12.11 9.43 12.16
C THR A 291 -11.27 8.91 13.32
N PHE A 292 -10.62 7.78 13.12
CA PHE A 292 -9.71 7.18 14.08
C PHE A 292 -8.37 6.84 13.44
N LYS A 293 -7.34 7.49 13.91
CA LYS A 293 -5.96 7.24 13.45
C LYS A 293 -5.29 6.03 14.10
N ILE A 294 -5.93 5.42 15.11
CA ILE A 294 -5.34 4.33 15.89
C ILE A 294 -6.17 3.07 15.68
N SER A 295 -5.61 2.07 15.00
CA SER A 295 -5.91 0.63 14.97
C SER A 295 -7.33 0.12 15.37
N SER A 296 -8.31 0.97 15.49
CA SER A 296 -9.68 0.58 15.77
C SER A 296 -10.42 0.47 14.46
N TYR A 297 -10.64 -0.77 14.05
CA TYR A 297 -11.44 -1.04 12.87
C TYR A 297 -12.89 -0.61 13.12
N PRO A 298 -13.61 -0.06 12.13
CA PRO A 298 -15.04 0.27 12.24
C PRO A 298 -15.87 -0.90 12.74
N ALA A 299 -15.49 -2.12 12.39
CA ALA A 299 -16.11 -3.36 12.86
C ALA A 299 -16.24 -3.44 14.38
N ASN A 300 -15.24 -3.03 15.14
CA ASN A 300 -15.28 -3.08 16.59
C ASN A 300 -16.38 -2.18 17.17
N PHE A 301 -16.56 -0.98 16.60
CA PHE A 301 -17.63 -0.05 16.99
C PHE A 301 -19.00 -0.53 16.50
N LEU A 302 -19.10 -1.02 15.26
CA LEU A 302 -20.34 -1.55 14.72
C LEU A 302 -20.83 -2.73 15.56
N ASN A 303 -19.98 -3.71 15.81
CA ASN A 303 -20.30 -4.94 16.53
C ASN A 303 -20.61 -4.70 18.03
N ALA A 304 -20.04 -3.63 18.61
CA ALA A 304 -20.36 -3.18 19.97
C ALA A 304 -21.64 -2.31 20.04
N GLY A 305 -22.36 -2.10 18.93
CA GLY A 305 -23.52 -1.20 18.88
C GLY A 305 -23.16 0.27 19.13
N GLN A 306 -21.95 0.68 18.78
CA GLN A 306 -21.43 2.04 18.98
C GLN A 306 -21.28 2.79 17.64
N CYS A 307 -21.75 2.19 16.54
CA CYS A 307 -21.75 2.78 15.19
C CYS A 307 -23.05 2.36 14.48
N ILE A 308 -23.51 3.19 13.54
CA ILE A 308 -24.69 2.92 12.71
C ILE A 308 -24.26 2.68 11.27
N PHE A 309 -23.42 3.54 10.73
CA PHE A 309 -22.86 3.46 9.38
C PHE A 309 -21.35 3.27 9.46
N ALA A 310 -20.87 2.12 9.06
CA ALA A 310 -19.45 1.79 9.03
C ALA A 310 -19.01 1.57 7.59
N ILE A 311 -18.20 2.47 7.02
CA ILE A 311 -17.61 2.27 5.71
C ILE A 311 -16.25 1.60 5.89
N ASP A 312 -16.08 0.48 5.22
CA ASP A 312 -14.83 -0.27 5.09
C ASP A 312 -14.86 -1.08 3.79
N SER A 313 -13.71 -1.56 3.38
CA SER A 313 -13.57 -2.43 2.20
C SER A 313 -14.46 -3.68 2.31
N THR A 314 -15.03 -4.12 1.19
CA THR A 314 -15.66 -5.43 1.10
C THR A 314 -14.72 -6.57 1.53
N ALA A 315 -13.41 -6.39 1.36
CA ALA A 315 -12.36 -7.28 1.84
C ALA A 315 -12.26 -7.41 3.37
N GLY A 316 -12.98 -6.60 4.13
CA GLY A 316 -13.08 -6.67 5.59
C GLY A 316 -14.42 -7.21 6.09
N SER A 317 -15.28 -7.71 5.22
CA SER A 317 -16.66 -8.09 5.53
C SER A 317 -16.80 -9.23 6.55
N THR A 318 -15.79 -10.09 6.70
CA THR A 318 -15.78 -11.15 7.72
C THR A 318 -15.65 -10.63 9.16
N TRP A 319 -15.36 -9.35 9.32
CA TRP A 319 -15.28 -8.68 10.63
C TRP A 319 -16.56 -7.91 10.98
N MET A 320 -17.46 -7.69 10.02
CA MET A 320 -18.61 -6.82 10.14
C MET A 320 -19.87 -7.57 10.53
N GLY A 321 -20.59 -7.06 11.53
CA GLY A 321 -21.89 -7.59 11.96
C GLY A 321 -21.84 -8.49 13.19
N THR A 322 -22.98 -8.70 13.80
CA THR A 322 -23.16 -9.44 15.06
C THR A 322 -22.62 -10.87 15.02
N ASN A 323 -22.76 -11.55 13.88
CA ASN A 323 -22.38 -12.93 13.68
C ASN A 323 -21.07 -13.08 12.89
N ALA A 324 -20.26 -12.04 12.85
CA ALA A 324 -19.00 -12.04 12.13
C ALA A 324 -18.11 -13.22 12.55
N PRO A 325 -17.55 -13.99 11.60
CA PRO A 325 -16.67 -15.12 11.93
C PRO A 325 -15.36 -14.68 12.59
N LEU A 326 -14.94 -13.44 12.35
CA LEU A 326 -13.76 -12.84 12.98
C LEU A 326 -14.19 -11.67 13.88
N VAL A 327 -13.72 -11.66 15.12
CA VAL A 327 -14.06 -10.64 16.12
C VAL A 327 -12.81 -10.28 16.92
N ASP A 328 -12.59 -8.99 17.13
CA ASP A 328 -11.46 -8.44 17.90
C ASP A 328 -11.91 -7.69 19.17
N ILE A 329 -13.14 -7.96 19.62
CA ILE A 329 -13.69 -7.47 20.89
C ILE A 329 -14.20 -8.65 21.72
N SER A 330 -14.38 -8.43 23.04
CA SER A 330 -14.89 -9.47 23.93
C SER A 330 -16.35 -9.81 23.60
N SER A 331 -16.73 -11.06 23.78
CA SER A 331 -18.07 -11.56 23.45
C SER A 331 -19.19 -10.87 24.24
N ASP A 332 -18.90 -10.37 25.43
CA ASP A 332 -19.84 -9.60 26.26
C ASP A 332 -20.04 -8.15 25.80
N ALA A 333 -19.18 -7.67 24.90
CA ALA A 333 -19.33 -6.36 24.26
C ALA A 333 -20.14 -6.42 22.98
N LEU A 334 -20.40 -7.61 22.42
CA LEU A 334 -21.20 -7.77 21.20
C LEU A 334 -22.66 -7.42 21.44
N VAL A 335 -23.25 -6.71 20.49
CA VAL A 335 -24.67 -6.34 20.50
C VAL A 335 -25.37 -7.01 19.31
N ASP A 336 -26.55 -7.54 19.55
CA ASP A 336 -27.36 -8.15 18.48
C ASP A 336 -28.12 -7.09 17.69
N PHE A 337 -27.96 -7.10 16.35
CA PHE A 337 -28.64 -6.21 15.42
C PHE A 337 -28.64 -6.81 14.00
N GLU A 338 -29.54 -6.34 13.16
CA GLU A 338 -29.58 -6.68 11.75
C GLU A 338 -28.55 -5.85 10.98
N THR A 339 -27.62 -6.52 10.30
CA THR A 339 -26.61 -5.89 9.45
C THR A 339 -27.07 -5.85 7.99
N GLU A 340 -27.11 -4.66 7.39
CA GLU A 340 -27.30 -4.50 5.95
C GLU A 340 -26.00 -4.09 5.27
N VAL A 341 -25.74 -4.59 4.06
CA VAL A 341 -24.57 -4.25 3.26
C VAL A 341 -25.03 -3.43 2.06
N MET A 342 -24.61 -2.18 2.02
CA MET A 342 -25.05 -1.22 1.00
C MET A 342 -23.86 -0.59 0.29
N THR A 343 -24.10 0.00 -0.86
CA THR A 343 -23.10 0.88 -1.50
C THR A 343 -22.77 2.05 -0.58
N ILE A 344 -21.59 2.62 -0.74
CA ILE A 344 -21.26 3.88 -0.06
C ILE A 344 -22.30 4.96 -0.38
N PRO A 345 -22.49 5.97 0.48
CA PRO A 345 -23.43 7.05 0.22
C PRO A 345 -23.12 7.78 -1.10
N GLN A 346 -24.16 8.19 -1.80
CA GLN A 346 -24.09 8.87 -3.09
C GLN A 346 -24.65 10.29 -3.00
N PHE A 347 -24.09 11.24 -3.76
CA PHE A 347 -24.74 12.55 -3.98
C PHE A 347 -25.84 12.45 -5.02
N ASP A 348 -25.69 11.54 -5.99
CA ASP A 348 -26.67 11.24 -7.04
C ASP A 348 -26.93 9.73 -7.08
N PRO A 349 -28.04 9.24 -6.49
CA PRO A 349 -28.36 7.82 -6.47
C PRO A 349 -28.65 7.22 -7.86
N ASP A 350 -29.02 8.05 -8.85
CA ASP A 350 -29.27 7.59 -10.22
C ASP A 350 -27.98 7.35 -11.02
N ASN A 351 -26.84 7.87 -10.53
CA ASN A 351 -25.52 7.71 -11.16
C ASN A 351 -24.43 7.37 -10.10
N PRO A 352 -24.52 6.21 -9.46
CA PRO A 352 -23.61 5.86 -8.38
C PRO A 352 -22.18 5.73 -8.87
N GLN A 353 -21.22 6.12 -8.01
CA GLN A 353 -19.79 6.01 -8.26
C GLN A 353 -19.10 5.40 -7.03
N MET A 354 -18.36 4.33 -7.24
CA MET A 354 -17.61 3.62 -6.20
C MET A 354 -16.19 3.37 -6.65
N ILE A 355 -15.26 3.38 -5.72
CA ILE A 355 -13.87 3.07 -6.06
C ILE A 355 -13.68 1.56 -6.28
N SER A 356 -13.03 1.17 -7.40
CA SER A 356 -12.45 -0.16 -7.54
C SER A 356 -11.09 -0.16 -6.88
N GLN A 357 -10.83 -1.12 -6.02
CA GLN A 357 -9.56 -1.25 -5.33
C GLN A 357 -9.16 -2.72 -5.16
N GLY A 358 -7.92 -2.95 -4.87
CA GLY A 358 -7.42 -4.28 -4.56
C GLY A 358 -5.98 -4.51 -5.00
N PRO A 359 -5.36 -5.56 -4.46
CA PRO A 359 -3.97 -5.83 -4.76
C PRO A 359 -3.78 -6.38 -6.17
N SER A 360 -2.61 -6.07 -6.71
CA SER A 360 -2.11 -6.59 -7.97
C SER A 360 -0.76 -7.28 -7.76
N VAL A 361 -0.34 -8.12 -8.70
CA VAL A 361 0.92 -8.85 -8.62
C VAL A 361 1.91 -8.24 -9.61
N CYS A 362 3.06 -7.80 -9.14
CA CYS A 362 4.20 -7.39 -9.98
C CYS A 362 5.38 -8.37 -9.87
N ILE A 363 6.30 -8.30 -10.83
CA ILE A 363 7.55 -9.07 -10.85
C ILE A 363 8.71 -8.08 -10.89
N PHE A 364 9.72 -8.35 -10.08
CA PHE A 364 10.95 -7.57 -10.10
C PHE A 364 11.97 -8.18 -11.04
N ASN A 365 12.65 -7.31 -11.77
CA ASN A 365 13.71 -7.72 -12.68
C ASN A 365 14.89 -8.33 -11.91
N LYS A 366 15.51 -9.33 -12.51
CA LYS A 366 16.68 -10.05 -11.99
C LYS A 366 17.76 -10.12 -13.05
N LYS A 367 18.98 -10.42 -12.61
CA LYS A 367 20.11 -10.56 -13.55
C LYS A 367 19.98 -11.79 -14.46
N ASP A 368 19.34 -12.83 -13.97
CA ASP A 368 19.07 -14.04 -14.73
C ASP A 368 17.67 -13.97 -15.35
N PRO A 369 17.52 -13.89 -16.68
CA PRO A 369 16.22 -13.87 -17.32
C PRO A 369 15.38 -15.14 -17.08
N GLN A 370 16.02 -16.26 -16.79
CA GLN A 370 15.33 -17.51 -16.45
C GLN A 370 14.66 -17.42 -15.08
N GLU A 371 15.27 -16.73 -14.11
CA GLU A 371 14.67 -16.47 -12.80
C GLU A 371 13.44 -15.54 -12.94
N VAL A 372 13.49 -14.56 -13.84
CA VAL A 372 12.32 -13.71 -14.16
C VAL A 372 11.21 -14.54 -14.80
N LEU A 373 11.55 -15.45 -15.73
CA LEU A 373 10.57 -16.35 -16.35
C LEU A 373 9.95 -17.30 -15.32
N ALA A 374 10.74 -17.88 -14.40
CA ALA A 374 10.21 -18.68 -13.29
C ALA A 374 9.22 -17.89 -12.43
N SER A 375 9.54 -16.63 -12.14
CA SER A 375 8.66 -15.70 -11.40
C SER A 375 7.36 -15.42 -12.16
N TRP A 376 7.42 -15.28 -13.47
CA TRP A 376 6.27 -15.11 -14.34
C TRP A 376 5.35 -16.33 -14.38
N LEU A 377 5.92 -17.53 -14.43
CA LEU A 377 5.15 -18.78 -14.36
C LEU A 377 4.37 -18.89 -13.04
N PHE A 378 5.03 -18.62 -11.92
CA PHE A 378 4.36 -18.62 -10.61
C PHE A 378 3.29 -17.53 -10.50
N LYS A 379 3.58 -16.31 -10.98
CA LYS A 379 2.60 -15.22 -11.01
C LYS A 379 1.34 -15.61 -11.78
N GLN A 380 1.46 -16.23 -12.96
CA GLN A 380 0.31 -16.70 -13.72
C GLN A 380 -0.47 -17.79 -12.96
N TYR A 381 0.24 -18.66 -12.24
CA TYR A 381 -0.41 -19.70 -11.44
C TYR A 381 -1.32 -19.11 -10.36
N LEU A 382 -0.92 -18.00 -9.73
CA LEU A 382 -1.76 -17.29 -8.77
C LEU A 382 -3.07 -16.75 -9.36
N LEU A 383 -3.14 -16.58 -10.68
CA LEU A 383 -4.35 -16.14 -11.39
C LEU A 383 -5.22 -17.29 -11.91
N THR A 384 -4.82 -18.54 -11.71
CA THR A 384 -5.66 -19.69 -12.11
C THR A 384 -7.01 -19.67 -11.41
N ASN A 385 -8.05 -20.16 -12.06
CA ASN A 385 -9.41 -20.13 -11.51
C ASN A 385 -9.50 -20.76 -10.12
N ASN A 386 -8.78 -21.86 -9.88
CA ASN A 386 -8.79 -22.53 -8.58
C ASN A 386 -8.26 -21.61 -7.45
N VAL A 387 -7.15 -20.91 -7.70
CA VAL A 387 -6.58 -19.98 -6.70
C VAL A 387 -7.49 -18.76 -6.53
N GLN A 388 -7.99 -18.20 -7.65
CA GLN A 388 -8.86 -17.05 -7.65
C GLN A 388 -10.16 -17.31 -6.87
N THR A 389 -10.84 -18.42 -7.15
CA THR A 389 -12.09 -18.80 -6.47
C THR A 389 -11.84 -19.06 -4.99
N ALA A 390 -10.85 -19.90 -4.65
CA ALA A 390 -10.54 -20.24 -3.28
C ALA A 390 -10.18 -19.00 -2.43
N TYR A 391 -9.44 -18.05 -3.01
CA TYR A 391 -9.09 -16.81 -2.30
C TYR A 391 -10.29 -15.88 -2.12
N SER A 392 -11.14 -15.74 -3.13
CA SER A 392 -12.35 -14.91 -3.06
C SER A 392 -13.34 -15.38 -2.00
N GLU A 393 -13.44 -16.71 -1.78
CA GLU A 393 -14.30 -17.28 -0.75
C GLU A 393 -13.86 -16.95 0.70
N THR A 394 -12.65 -16.42 0.90
CA THR A 394 -12.14 -16.10 2.24
C THR A 394 -12.67 -14.78 2.79
N GLU A 395 -12.97 -13.83 1.93
CA GLU A 395 -13.38 -12.46 2.26
C GLU A 395 -14.37 -11.95 1.18
N GLY A 396 -14.82 -10.70 1.29
CA GLY A 396 -15.64 -10.04 0.26
C GLY A 396 -14.85 -9.56 -0.96
N TYR A 397 -13.85 -10.31 -1.37
CA TYR A 397 -13.17 -10.12 -2.66
C TYR A 397 -13.93 -10.77 -3.79
N VAL A 398 -13.70 -10.29 -5.01
CA VAL A 398 -14.16 -10.96 -6.24
C VAL A 398 -12.98 -11.42 -7.09
N PRO A 399 -13.12 -12.55 -7.81
CA PRO A 399 -12.12 -13.00 -8.77
C PRO A 399 -11.93 -11.96 -9.88
N VAL A 400 -10.73 -11.85 -10.43
CA VAL A 400 -10.40 -10.86 -11.46
C VAL A 400 -10.63 -11.35 -12.89
N THR A 401 -11.09 -12.58 -13.06
CA THR A 401 -11.37 -13.17 -14.38
C THR A 401 -12.84 -13.54 -14.51
N SER A 402 -13.42 -13.33 -15.69
CA SER A 402 -14.79 -13.72 -15.99
C SER A 402 -15.02 -15.22 -15.78
N LYS A 403 -14.06 -16.04 -16.20
CA LYS A 403 -14.15 -17.49 -16.07
C LYS A 403 -14.17 -17.98 -14.61
N ALA A 404 -13.45 -17.32 -13.71
CA ALA A 404 -13.52 -17.65 -12.28
C ALA A 404 -14.83 -17.15 -11.67
N GLN A 405 -15.31 -15.95 -12.04
CA GLN A 405 -16.60 -15.43 -11.60
C GLN A 405 -17.77 -16.30 -12.04
N GLU A 406 -17.74 -16.82 -13.27
CA GLU A 406 -18.78 -17.68 -13.88
C GLU A 406 -18.62 -19.17 -13.52
N SER A 407 -17.58 -19.56 -12.78
CA SER A 407 -17.35 -20.96 -12.44
C SER A 407 -18.46 -21.53 -11.56
N ASP A 408 -18.81 -22.81 -11.78
CA ASP A 408 -19.83 -23.50 -10.97
C ASP A 408 -19.51 -23.43 -9.48
N GLN A 409 -18.23 -23.54 -9.11
CA GLN A 409 -17.78 -23.45 -7.71
C GLN A 409 -18.11 -22.08 -7.11
N TYR A 410 -17.75 -20.98 -7.79
CA TYR A 410 -17.98 -19.64 -7.25
C TYR A 410 -19.47 -19.27 -7.23
N GLN A 411 -20.23 -19.71 -8.25
CA GLN A 411 -21.68 -19.49 -8.28
C GLN A 411 -22.40 -20.33 -7.20
N ASP A 412 -21.97 -21.57 -6.93
CA ASP A 412 -22.48 -22.37 -5.79
C ASP A 412 -22.19 -21.65 -4.48
N TYR A 413 -20.95 -21.19 -4.28
CA TYR A 413 -20.58 -20.41 -3.08
C TYR A 413 -21.49 -19.19 -2.88
N LEU A 414 -21.68 -18.37 -3.90
CA LEU A 414 -22.56 -17.20 -3.81
C LEU A 414 -24.02 -17.58 -3.51
N SER A 415 -24.52 -18.70 -4.03
CA SER A 415 -25.91 -19.16 -3.84
C SER A 415 -26.22 -19.62 -2.42
N ARG A 416 -25.21 -19.89 -1.62
CA ARG A 416 -25.29 -20.43 -0.26
C ARG A 416 -25.22 -19.38 0.84
N GLU A 417 -25.54 -18.13 0.50
CA GLU A 417 -25.55 -16.99 1.42
C GLU A 417 -26.33 -17.29 2.69
N GLY A 418 -25.70 -17.13 3.84
CA GLY A 418 -26.33 -17.31 5.17
C GLY A 418 -26.51 -18.75 5.63
N GLU A 419 -26.00 -19.77 4.91
CA GLU A 419 -26.09 -21.16 5.36
C GLU A 419 -25.31 -21.41 6.65
N ASP A 420 -24.22 -20.70 6.88
CA ASP A 420 -23.46 -20.71 8.13
C ASP A 420 -22.71 -19.39 8.37
N ASN A 421 -22.22 -19.18 9.59
CA ASN A 421 -21.48 -17.97 9.98
C ASN A 421 -19.95 -18.08 9.75
N SER A 422 -19.47 -19.03 8.97
CA SER A 422 -18.05 -19.21 8.68
C SER A 422 -17.78 -19.14 7.18
N THR A 423 -18.13 -20.20 6.45
CA THR A 423 -17.88 -20.30 5.02
C THR A 423 -18.85 -19.47 4.20
N TYR A 424 -20.15 -19.52 4.56
CA TYR A 424 -21.23 -18.87 3.81
C TYR A 424 -21.86 -17.69 4.58
N TYR A 425 -21.01 -16.98 5.34
CA TYR A 425 -21.44 -15.80 6.08
C TYR A 425 -22.11 -14.78 5.17
N ASP A 426 -23.36 -14.41 5.49
CA ASP A 426 -24.24 -13.61 4.63
C ASP A 426 -23.64 -12.23 4.30
N VAL A 427 -23.12 -11.50 5.31
CA VAL A 427 -22.50 -10.18 5.12
C VAL A 427 -21.31 -10.25 4.16
N LYS A 428 -20.50 -11.32 4.24
CA LYS A 428 -19.38 -11.55 3.33
C LYS A 428 -19.84 -11.75 1.88
N ILE A 429 -20.84 -12.60 1.69
CA ILE A 429 -21.37 -12.89 0.35
C ILE A 429 -22.10 -11.68 -0.24
N LYS A 430 -22.90 -10.95 0.56
CA LYS A 430 -23.51 -9.67 0.16
C LYS A 430 -22.46 -8.65 -0.27
N ALA A 431 -21.34 -8.55 0.44
CA ALA A 431 -20.24 -7.67 0.08
C ALA A 431 -19.59 -8.05 -1.27
N SER A 432 -19.41 -9.35 -1.55
CA SER A 432 -18.94 -9.81 -2.87
C SER A 432 -19.96 -9.49 -3.97
N ARG A 433 -21.24 -9.77 -3.75
CA ARG A 433 -22.32 -9.45 -4.69
C ARG A 433 -22.41 -7.96 -4.96
N LEU A 434 -22.26 -7.11 -3.94
CA LEU A 434 -22.29 -5.66 -4.08
C LEU A 434 -21.32 -5.18 -5.17
N LEU A 435 -20.10 -5.69 -5.20
CA LEU A 435 -19.14 -5.33 -6.24
C LEU A 435 -19.52 -5.95 -7.60
N LEU A 436 -19.94 -7.22 -7.64
CA LEU A 436 -20.31 -7.91 -8.88
C LEU A 436 -21.48 -7.20 -9.57
N ASP A 437 -22.50 -6.81 -8.79
CA ASP A 437 -23.73 -6.19 -9.29
C ASP A 437 -23.52 -4.71 -9.69
N ASN A 438 -22.47 -4.06 -9.15
CA ASN A 438 -22.18 -2.64 -9.39
C ASN A 438 -20.87 -2.41 -10.16
N MET A 439 -20.33 -3.40 -10.83
CA MET A 439 -19.03 -3.33 -11.49
C MET A 439 -18.94 -2.18 -12.51
N GLU A 440 -20.05 -1.87 -13.20
CA GLU A 440 -20.14 -0.79 -14.17
C GLU A 440 -20.08 0.61 -13.54
N HIS A 441 -20.44 0.71 -12.26
CA HIS A 441 -20.43 1.94 -11.48
C HIS A 441 -19.10 2.17 -10.73
N THR A 442 -18.14 1.27 -10.91
CA THR A 442 -16.83 1.44 -10.30
C THR A 442 -15.92 2.33 -11.15
N PHE A 443 -15.01 3.03 -10.50
CA PHE A 443 -13.95 3.79 -11.14
C PHE A 443 -12.58 3.45 -10.52
N VAL A 444 -11.52 3.79 -11.24
CA VAL A 444 -10.14 3.68 -10.77
C VAL A 444 -9.52 5.06 -10.70
N THR A 445 -8.59 5.25 -9.76
CA THR A 445 -7.80 6.48 -9.69
C THR A 445 -6.65 6.44 -10.69
N PRO A 446 -6.24 7.58 -11.25
CA PRO A 446 -5.01 7.68 -12.03
C PRO A 446 -3.80 7.20 -11.23
N VAL A 447 -2.95 6.38 -11.85
CA VAL A 447 -1.76 5.81 -11.22
C VAL A 447 -0.51 6.39 -11.89
N PHE A 448 0.35 7.01 -11.07
CA PHE A 448 1.58 7.67 -11.50
C PHE A 448 2.61 7.70 -10.35
N ASN A 449 3.84 8.07 -10.65
CA ASN A 449 4.84 8.23 -9.59
C ASN A 449 4.44 9.39 -8.65
N GLY A 450 4.04 9.05 -7.43
CA GLY A 450 3.53 9.96 -6.41
C GLY A 450 2.03 9.82 -6.13
N SER A 451 1.28 8.96 -6.87
CA SER A 451 -0.14 8.74 -6.61
C SER A 451 -0.41 8.21 -5.19
N ALA A 452 0.47 7.37 -4.64
CA ALA A 452 0.38 6.93 -3.24
C ALA A 452 0.45 8.12 -2.26
N SER A 453 1.39 9.06 -2.46
CA SER A 453 1.49 10.28 -1.65
C SER A 453 0.27 11.18 -1.80
N LEU A 454 -0.32 11.26 -2.99
CA LEU A 454 -1.53 12.03 -3.23
C LEU A 454 -2.74 11.41 -2.53
N ARG A 455 -2.85 10.08 -2.48
CA ARG A 455 -3.90 9.40 -1.70
C ARG A 455 -3.77 9.71 -0.20
N ASP A 456 -2.57 9.57 0.35
CA ASP A 456 -2.30 9.93 1.74
C ASP A 456 -2.66 11.40 2.03
N ALA A 457 -2.39 12.29 1.08
CA ALA A 457 -2.75 13.70 1.18
C ALA A 457 -4.26 13.93 1.21
N ALA A 458 -5.02 13.23 0.37
CA ALA A 458 -6.48 13.30 0.34
C ALA A 458 -7.09 12.89 1.69
N GLY A 459 -6.64 11.78 2.26
CA GLY A 459 -7.07 11.32 3.59
C GLY A 459 -6.67 12.29 4.70
N GLN A 460 -5.46 12.84 4.62
CA GLN A 460 -4.94 13.79 5.62
C GLN A 460 -5.76 15.08 5.70
N LEU A 461 -6.39 15.52 4.61
CA LEU A 461 -7.30 16.67 4.63
C LEU A 461 -8.47 16.44 5.59
N ILE A 462 -9.20 15.33 5.45
CA ILE A 462 -10.33 14.97 6.32
C ILE A 462 -9.87 14.79 7.77
N GLU A 463 -8.78 14.08 7.99
CA GLU A 463 -8.25 13.85 9.34
C GLU A 463 -7.84 15.16 10.03
N SER A 464 -7.24 16.09 9.30
CA SER A 464 -6.81 17.37 9.84
C SER A 464 -8.00 18.24 10.24
N VAL A 465 -9.03 18.33 9.40
CA VAL A 465 -10.27 19.05 9.70
C VAL A 465 -10.96 18.42 10.91
N THR A 466 -11.16 17.10 10.92
CA THR A 466 -11.78 16.38 12.04
C THR A 466 -11.06 16.65 13.36
N LYS A 467 -9.73 16.60 13.36
CA LYS A 467 -8.89 16.87 14.53
C LYS A 467 -8.99 18.32 14.99
N SER A 468 -9.03 19.27 14.06
CA SER A 468 -9.09 20.71 14.37
C SER A 468 -10.45 21.09 14.95
N VAL A 469 -11.55 20.59 14.38
CA VAL A 469 -12.90 20.77 14.94
C VAL A 469 -13.00 20.24 16.37
N ARG A 470 -12.49 19.04 16.65
CA ARG A 470 -12.45 18.48 18.01
C ARG A 470 -11.66 19.35 19.00
N ARG A 471 -10.67 20.10 18.52
CA ARG A 471 -9.90 21.08 19.29
C ARG A 471 -10.56 22.44 19.37
N LYS A 472 -11.80 22.57 18.85
CA LYS A 472 -12.56 23.81 18.79
C LYS A 472 -11.88 24.91 17.96
N GLN A 473 -11.08 24.52 16.99
CA GLN A 473 -10.51 25.43 16.01
C GLN A 473 -11.58 25.71 14.94
N GLU A 474 -11.68 26.95 14.53
CA GLU A 474 -12.54 27.38 13.44
C GLU A 474 -11.96 26.89 12.11
N ILE A 475 -12.82 26.40 11.23
CA ILE A 475 -12.49 26.03 9.86
C ILE A 475 -13.04 27.14 8.98
N ASP A 476 -12.15 27.95 8.43
CA ASP A 476 -12.43 29.05 7.53
C ASP A 476 -11.52 28.97 6.29
N ASP A 477 -11.71 29.85 5.32
CA ASP A 477 -10.92 29.87 4.08
C ASP A 477 -9.40 29.96 4.37
N ALA A 478 -9.01 30.74 5.37
CA ALA A 478 -7.60 30.89 5.73
C ALA A 478 -7.02 29.58 6.33
N TYR A 479 -7.84 28.85 7.10
CA TYR A 479 -7.47 27.53 7.57
C TYR A 479 -7.31 26.54 6.40
N ILE A 480 -8.25 26.52 5.45
CA ILE A 480 -8.22 25.64 4.27
C ILE A 480 -6.98 25.94 3.41
N ASP A 481 -6.70 27.20 3.10
CA ASP A 481 -5.53 27.59 2.32
C ASP A 481 -4.22 27.13 2.98
N LYS A 482 -4.15 27.32 4.30
CA LYS A 482 -3.00 26.85 5.09
C LYS A 482 -2.91 25.33 5.09
N LEU A 483 -4.02 24.61 5.23
CA LEU A 483 -4.07 23.15 5.21
C LEU A 483 -3.59 22.60 3.87
N TYR A 484 -4.00 23.21 2.76
CA TYR A 484 -3.53 22.81 1.42
C TYR A 484 -2.01 22.98 1.28
N SER A 485 -1.48 24.10 1.76
CA SER A 485 -0.02 24.34 1.77
C SER A 485 0.72 23.34 2.66
N ASP A 486 0.23 23.08 3.87
CA ASP A 486 0.86 22.16 4.83
C ASP A 486 0.85 20.72 4.30
N VAL A 487 -0.25 20.26 3.69
CA VAL A 487 -0.39 18.92 3.12
C VAL A 487 0.48 18.76 1.86
N THR A 488 0.52 19.79 0.99
CA THR A 488 1.41 19.81 -0.18
C THR A 488 2.88 19.63 0.24
N ALA A 489 3.31 20.36 1.28
CA ALA A 489 4.67 20.27 1.80
C ALA A 489 4.95 18.93 2.49
N LEU A 490 3.98 18.40 3.26
CA LEU A 490 4.13 17.15 4.01
C LEU A 490 4.35 15.94 3.10
N TYR A 491 3.61 15.88 2.00
CA TYR A 491 3.64 14.77 1.04
C TYR A 491 4.50 15.05 -0.20
N HIS A 492 5.22 16.18 -0.21
CA HIS A 492 6.09 16.60 -1.31
C HIS A 492 5.41 16.65 -2.67
N LEU A 493 4.13 17.06 -2.68
CA LEU A 493 3.33 17.06 -3.91
C LEU A 493 3.80 18.09 -4.93
N ASP A 494 4.48 19.15 -4.50
CA ASP A 494 5.15 20.14 -5.34
C ASP A 494 6.37 19.59 -6.11
N GLN A 495 6.87 18.40 -5.73
CA GLN A 495 8.00 17.72 -6.36
C GLN A 495 7.58 16.60 -7.31
N ILE A 496 6.28 16.32 -7.43
CA ILE A 496 5.75 15.36 -8.39
C ILE A 496 5.86 16.00 -9.78
N SER A 497 6.83 15.54 -10.57
CA SER A 497 7.01 16.07 -11.92
C SER A 497 6.01 15.40 -12.87
N SER A 498 5.37 16.21 -13.72
CA SER A 498 4.55 15.74 -14.84
C SER A 498 5.36 14.97 -15.91
N ASP A 499 6.68 14.96 -15.81
CA ASP A 499 7.56 14.31 -16.76
C ASP A 499 7.95 12.90 -16.27
N GLN A 500 7.08 11.93 -16.54
CA GLN A 500 7.28 10.52 -16.19
C GLN A 500 8.27 9.79 -17.11
N SER A 501 8.79 10.46 -18.14
CA SER A 501 9.62 9.83 -19.18
C SER A 501 11.09 9.66 -18.82
N SER A 502 11.56 10.27 -17.74
CA SER A 502 12.95 10.13 -17.31
C SER A 502 13.03 9.65 -15.85
N GLY A 503 13.40 8.40 -15.66
CA GLY A 503 13.73 7.84 -14.34
C GLY A 503 14.95 8.50 -13.66
N LYS A 504 15.35 9.67 -14.11
CA LYS A 504 16.35 10.53 -13.49
C LYS A 504 15.64 11.67 -12.76
N LYS A 505 15.36 11.42 -11.47
CA LYS A 505 15.03 12.52 -10.57
C LYS A 505 16.25 13.45 -10.51
N GLU A 506 16.15 14.65 -11.02
CA GLU A 506 17.14 15.69 -10.72
C GLU A 506 17.02 15.99 -9.22
N LEU A 507 17.91 15.41 -8.45
CA LEU A 507 17.95 15.57 -7.00
C LEU A 507 18.36 16.98 -6.56
N GLY A 508 18.25 17.98 -7.39
CA GLY A 508 18.62 19.35 -7.04
C GLY A 508 20.05 19.48 -6.45
N PRO A 509 20.49 20.66 -6.07
CA PRO A 509 21.79 20.84 -5.43
C PRO A 509 21.81 20.18 -4.05
N LEU A 510 22.90 19.48 -3.73
CA LEU A 510 23.11 18.85 -2.43
C LEU A 510 22.70 19.76 -1.27
N PRO A 511 21.95 19.25 -0.26
CA PRO A 511 21.62 19.99 0.94
C PRO A 511 22.82 20.68 1.57
N ALA A 512 22.61 21.80 2.23
CA ALA A 512 23.69 22.60 2.82
C ALA A 512 24.52 21.77 3.81
N GLU A 513 23.89 20.91 4.59
CA GLU A 513 24.51 20.02 5.56
C GLU A 513 25.44 19.01 4.88
N SER A 514 25.01 18.42 3.78
CA SER A 514 25.82 17.48 2.98
C SER A 514 27.04 18.16 2.38
N ARG A 515 26.90 19.39 1.90
CA ARG A 515 28.04 20.19 1.38
C ARG A 515 29.05 20.54 2.47
N ILE A 516 28.57 20.89 3.69
CA ILE A 516 29.42 21.16 4.85
C ILE A 516 30.15 19.89 5.28
N LEU A 517 29.47 18.74 5.31
CA LEU A 517 30.07 17.45 5.66
C LEU A 517 31.16 17.04 4.66
N LEU A 518 30.90 17.14 3.36
CA LEU A 518 31.87 16.85 2.32
C LEU A 518 33.06 17.80 2.36
N GLY A 519 32.82 19.09 2.60
CA GLY A 519 33.86 20.10 2.78
C GLY A 519 34.75 19.83 3.99
N SER A 520 34.15 19.47 5.13
CA SER A 520 34.91 19.12 6.34
C SER A 520 35.75 17.86 6.15
N LEU A 521 35.22 16.85 5.44
CA LEU A 521 35.95 15.63 5.10
C LEU A 521 37.16 15.92 4.20
N ALA A 522 36.98 16.78 3.18
CA ALA A 522 38.07 17.21 2.30
C ALA A 522 39.19 17.94 3.07
N VAL A 523 38.83 18.81 4.04
CA VAL A 523 39.79 19.49 4.91
C VAL A 523 40.57 18.47 5.78
N VAL A 524 39.89 17.50 6.37
CA VAL A 524 40.55 16.43 7.18
C VAL A 524 41.56 15.65 6.33
N TRP A 525 41.17 15.24 5.12
CA TRP A 525 42.10 14.57 4.20
C TRP A 525 43.27 15.45 3.77
N GLY A 526 43.02 16.73 3.53
CA GLY A 526 44.08 17.71 3.26
C GLY A 526 45.10 17.82 4.39
N LEU A 527 44.64 17.88 5.63
CA LEU A 527 45.52 17.91 6.82
C LEU A 527 46.33 16.61 7.00
N ILE A 528 45.71 15.45 6.74
CA ILE A 528 46.41 14.16 6.79
C ILE A 528 47.51 14.09 5.73
N LEU A 529 47.21 14.49 4.50
CA LEU A 529 48.18 14.53 3.39
C LEU A 529 49.34 15.50 3.69
N LEU A 530 49.02 16.66 4.23
CA LEU A 530 50.02 17.65 4.64
C LEU A 530 50.92 17.10 5.76
N TYR A 531 50.34 16.47 6.73
CA TYR A 531 51.08 15.83 7.82
C TYR A 531 52.06 14.76 7.29
N LEU A 532 51.60 13.88 6.40
CA LEU A 532 52.44 12.84 5.78
C LEU A 532 53.54 13.43 4.93
N LEU A 533 53.27 14.53 4.22
CA LEU A 533 54.29 15.24 3.44
C LEU A 533 55.35 15.86 4.32
N LEU A 534 54.97 16.53 5.40
CA LEU A 534 55.89 17.11 6.39
C LEU A 534 56.74 16.05 7.07
N GLU A 535 56.16 14.89 7.39
CA GLU A 535 56.88 13.76 7.97
C GLU A 535 57.92 13.19 6.98
N ARG A 536 57.57 13.06 5.69
CA ARG A 536 58.51 12.65 4.63
C ARG A 536 59.64 13.67 4.45
N LEU A 537 59.36 14.97 4.50
CA LEU A 537 60.37 16.03 4.39
C LEU A 537 61.32 16.04 5.59
N LYS A 538 60.80 15.81 6.82
CA LYS A 538 61.62 15.66 8.02
C LYS A 538 62.56 14.43 7.95
N LYS A 539 62.05 13.28 7.47
CA LYS A 539 62.88 12.08 7.24
C LYS A 539 63.97 12.31 6.19
N LYS A 540 63.67 13.02 5.08
CA LYS A 540 64.67 13.40 4.06
C LYS A 540 65.75 14.31 4.63
N LYS A 541 65.41 15.32 5.45
CA LYS A 541 66.39 16.21 6.10
C LYS A 541 67.28 15.49 7.11
N GLY A 542 66.72 14.52 7.87
CA GLY A 542 67.50 13.66 8.81
C GLY A 542 68.48 12.75 8.07
N TYR A 543 68.15 12.24 6.88
CA TYR A 543 69.07 11.45 6.05
C TYR A 543 70.23 12.27 5.44
N CYS A 544 69.97 13.56 5.10
CA CYS A 544 71.04 14.44 4.60
C CYS A 544 72.06 14.87 5.68
N SER A 545 71.59 14.98 6.94
CA SER A 545 72.51 15.35 8.04
C SER A 545 73.42 14.21 8.52
N LEU A 546 73.08 12.97 8.23
CA LEU A 546 73.90 11.78 8.54
C LEU A 546 74.92 11.42 7.44
N ARG A 547 74.87 12.11 6.27
CA ARG A 547 75.87 11.95 5.17
C ARG A 547 76.97 13.03 5.17
N SER A 548 76.88 14.01 6.06
CA SER A 548 77.83 15.12 6.21
C SER A 548 78.64 15.05 7.52
N GLN A 549 78.71 13.92 8.17
CA GLN A 549 79.70 13.51 9.19
C GLN A 549 80.42 12.27 8.63
#